data_b2ed4538deb3e7d2c0bc001da0a6e3fb
#
_entry.id   b2ed4538deb3e7d2c0bc001da0a6e3fb
#
_cell.length_a   1.000
_cell.length_b   1.000
_cell.length_c   1.000
_cell.angle_alpha   90.00
_cell.angle_beta   90.00
_cell.angle_gamma   90.00
#
_symmetry.space_group_name_H-M   'P 1'
#
loop_
_entity.id
_entity.type
_entity.pdbx_description
1 polymer ?
#
loop_
_entity_poly.entity_id
_entity_poly.type
_entity_poly.pdbx_seq_one_letter_code
_entity_poly.pdbx_strand_id
1 'polypeptide(L)'
;MAPPLHWYAALEPMDALDPYYKKRISYTLRGQQFQFDIGHTIFSSFEVDDGTDLLLRSVAPARPPERVLDLGCGCGVIGIALARQYPEAEVVLADVNLLAVRYARHNAALNGADNITVLGSVGLELVPPGPYDLILSNIPAKIGDLAIEQEFVLGPLERLRPGGEYWFVVVSGLNHLIPRLGPRHNLRLTAIKKRSGHTVYRISKP
;
A
#
# COMPACT_ATOMS: atom_id res chain seq x y z
N MET A 1 1.43 -26.65 -7.15
CA MET A 1 2.52 -26.73 -6.16
C MET A 1 3.33 -25.46 -6.31
N ALA A 2 3.21 -24.51 -5.39
CA ALA A 2 4.02 -23.29 -5.43
C ALA A 2 5.49 -23.66 -5.17
N PRO A 3 6.47 -23.05 -5.86
CA PRO A 3 7.88 -23.30 -5.60
C PRO A 3 8.24 -22.87 -4.19
N PRO A 4 9.13 -23.60 -3.50
CA PRO A 4 9.48 -23.27 -2.13
C PRO A 4 10.17 -21.91 -2.04
N LEU A 5 9.82 -21.14 -1.02
CA LEU A 5 10.22 -19.75 -0.72
C LEU A 5 11.74 -19.50 -0.54
N HIS A 6 12.60 -20.52 -0.63
CA HIS A 6 14.04 -20.36 -0.42
C HIS A 6 14.84 -19.75 -1.59
N TRP A 7 14.20 -19.40 -2.70
CA TRP A 7 14.80 -18.59 -3.76
C TRP A 7 15.00 -17.11 -3.39
N TYR A 8 14.53 -16.71 -2.22
CA TYR A 8 14.71 -15.34 -1.69
C TYR A 8 15.98 -15.18 -0.83
N ALA A 9 16.95 -16.10 -1.00
CA ALA A 9 18.21 -16.01 -0.30
C ALA A 9 18.91 -14.68 -0.62
N ALA A 10 19.13 -13.92 0.46
CA ALA A 10 20.02 -12.77 0.55
C ALA A 10 19.94 -11.76 -0.59
N LEU A 11 18.93 -10.88 -0.53
CA LEU A 11 19.08 -9.58 -1.17
C LEU A 11 20.26 -8.88 -0.48
N GLU A 12 21.36 -8.71 -1.23
CA GLU A 12 22.48 -7.90 -0.78
C GLU A 12 21.99 -6.54 -0.30
N PRO A 13 22.59 -5.97 0.76
CA PRO A 13 22.23 -4.62 1.19
C PRO A 13 22.26 -3.68 -0.02
N MET A 14 21.27 -2.83 -0.16
CA MET A 14 21.29 -1.75 -1.15
C MET A 14 22.42 -0.82 -0.74
N ASP A 15 23.57 -0.97 -1.36
CA ASP A 15 24.70 -0.11 -1.09
C ASP A 15 24.67 1.15 -1.99
N ALA A 16 25.55 2.08 -1.71
CA ALA A 16 25.71 3.31 -2.49
C ALA A 16 26.12 3.04 -3.97
N LEU A 17 26.42 1.81 -4.34
CA LEU A 17 26.78 1.35 -5.69
C LEU A 17 25.55 0.91 -6.50
N ASP A 18 24.36 0.78 -5.90
CA ASP A 18 23.14 0.51 -6.66
C ASP A 18 22.85 1.68 -7.61
N PRO A 19 22.87 1.49 -8.95
CA PRO A 19 22.67 2.56 -9.92
C PRO A 19 21.28 3.20 -9.82
N TYR A 20 20.33 2.56 -9.15
CA TYR A 20 18.99 3.09 -8.93
C TYR A 20 18.82 3.75 -7.57
N TYR A 21 19.78 3.62 -6.65
CA TYR A 21 19.72 4.26 -5.34
C TYR A 21 19.78 5.77 -5.46
N LYS A 22 18.86 6.45 -4.79
CA LYS A 22 18.82 7.91 -4.76
C LYS A 22 19.23 8.46 -3.41
N LYS A 23 18.58 8.02 -2.35
CA LYS A 23 18.84 8.47 -0.97
C LYS A 23 18.07 7.66 0.06
N ARG A 24 18.46 7.81 1.31
CA ARG A 24 17.70 7.39 2.49
C ARG A 24 16.89 8.56 3.03
N ILE A 25 15.63 8.30 3.42
CA ILE A 25 14.77 9.23 4.13
C ILE A 25 14.37 8.66 5.47
N SER A 26 14.12 9.55 6.44
CA SER A 26 13.55 9.18 7.73
C SER A 26 12.08 9.59 7.79
N TYR A 27 11.24 8.75 8.39
CA TYR A 27 9.82 9.03 8.58
C TYR A 27 9.41 8.71 10.01
N THR A 28 8.59 9.56 10.63
CA THR A 28 8.06 9.32 11.98
C THR A 28 6.54 9.25 11.95
N LEU A 29 6.01 8.10 12.36
CA LEU A 29 4.59 7.87 12.49
C LEU A 29 4.25 7.47 13.93
N ARG A 30 3.38 8.21 14.60
CA ARG A 30 2.90 7.91 15.97
C ARG A 30 4.03 7.61 16.96
N GLY A 31 5.16 8.32 16.84
CA GLY A 31 6.34 8.15 17.69
C GLY A 31 7.30 7.03 17.27
N GLN A 32 6.93 6.18 16.31
CA GLN A 32 7.84 5.20 15.72
C GLN A 32 8.66 5.82 14.59
N GLN A 33 9.95 5.50 14.55
CA GLN A 33 10.85 5.93 13.48
C GLN A 33 11.03 4.83 12.45
N PHE A 34 11.05 5.25 11.19
CA PHE A 34 11.27 4.41 10.01
C PHE A 34 12.36 5.01 9.14
N GLN A 35 13.06 4.17 8.42
CA GLN A 35 14.01 4.57 7.39
C GLN A 35 13.64 3.89 6.07
N PHE A 36 13.67 4.66 4.98
CA PHE A 36 13.38 4.13 3.65
C PHE A 36 14.47 4.52 2.68
N ASP A 37 15.06 3.55 2.02
CA ASP A 37 15.88 3.77 0.85
C ASP A 37 14.99 3.96 -0.36
N ILE A 38 15.26 5.05 -1.10
CA ILE A 38 14.43 5.48 -2.22
C ILE A 38 15.26 5.36 -3.51
N GLY A 39 14.66 4.73 -4.51
CA GLY A 39 15.23 4.65 -5.85
C GLY A 39 14.79 5.78 -6.76
N HIS A 40 15.60 6.03 -7.80
CA HIS A 40 15.16 6.84 -8.94
C HIS A 40 13.96 6.17 -9.62
N THR A 41 13.05 6.95 -10.17
CA THR A 41 11.84 6.46 -10.89
C THR A 41 10.79 5.74 -10.03
N ILE A 42 11.00 5.58 -8.72
CA ILE A 42 9.96 5.12 -7.80
C ILE A 42 9.15 6.34 -7.34
N PHE A 43 7.82 6.17 -7.26
CA PHE A 43 6.92 7.21 -6.76
C PHE A 43 7.35 7.73 -5.38
N SER A 44 7.20 9.06 -5.16
CA SER A 44 7.61 9.72 -3.91
C SER A 44 9.13 9.70 -3.63
N SER A 45 9.90 10.06 -4.65
CA SER A 45 11.37 9.95 -4.60
C SER A 45 12.10 11.04 -3.78
N PHE A 46 11.42 11.88 -2.98
CA PHE A 46 12.05 12.93 -2.15
C PHE A 46 11.75 12.82 -0.66
N GLU A 47 10.55 12.46 -0.30
CA GLU A 47 10.03 12.28 1.07
C GLU A 47 8.81 11.36 1.02
N VAL A 48 8.26 11.00 2.18
CA VAL A 48 6.97 10.30 2.20
C VAL A 48 5.91 11.25 1.66
N ASP A 49 5.18 10.80 0.64
CA ASP A 49 4.14 11.57 -0.02
C ASP A 49 3.03 12.02 0.95
N ASP A 50 2.56 13.26 0.80
CA ASP A 50 1.50 13.84 1.65
C ASP A 50 0.23 12.98 1.73
N GLY A 51 -0.12 12.31 0.63
CA GLY A 51 -1.26 11.39 0.60
C GLY A 51 -1.00 10.14 1.45
N THR A 52 0.18 9.56 1.34
CA THR A 52 0.60 8.41 2.15
C THR A 52 0.63 8.76 3.65
N ASP A 53 1.21 9.90 4.03
CA ASP A 53 1.20 10.37 5.43
C ASP A 53 -0.23 10.60 5.93
N LEU A 54 -1.07 11.25 5.11
CA LEU A 54 -2.47 11.49 5.44
C LEU A 54 -3.24 10.17 5.64
N LEU A 55 -3.04 9.18 4.76
CA LEU A 55 -3.66 7.87 4.85
C LEU A 55 -3.25 7.18 6.15
N LEU A 56 -1.94 7.03 6.40
CA LEU A 56 -1.41 6.35 7.58
C LEU A 56 -1.86 6.98 8.90
N ARG A 57 -1.97 8.32 8.96
CA ARG A 57 -2.50 9.03 10.14
C ARG A 57 -4.00 8.94 10.30
N SER A 58 -4.73 8.56 9.24
CA SER A 58 -6.19 8.45 9.24
C SER A 58 -6.68 7.04 9.51
N VAL A 59 -5.89 6.04 9.14
CA VAL A 59 -6.26 4.62 9.29
C VAL A 59 -6.45 4.25 10.76
N ALA A 60 -7.66 3.78 11.07
CA ALA A 60 -8.08 3.30 12.38
C ALA A 60 -9.08 2.16 12.17
N PRO A 61 -8.61 0.92 11.90
CA PRO A 61 -9.49 -0.22 11.71
C PRO A 61 -10.23 -0.54 13.00
N ALA A 62 -11.48 -1.00 12.89
CA ALA A 62 -12.35 -1.29 14.04
C ALA A 62 -11.78 -2.37 14.97
N ARG A 63 -10.90 -3.22 14.48
CA ARG A 63 -10.17 -4.25 15.21
C ARG A 63 -8.78 -4.45 14.60
N PRO A 64 -7.80 -4.96 15.36
CA PRO A 64 -6.51 -5.33 14.80
C PRO A 64 -6.69 -6.29 13.61
N PRO A 65 -6.09 -6.01 12.44
CA PRO A 65 -6.19 -6.90 11.28
C PRO A 65 -5.28 -8.11 11.45
N GLU A 66 -5.71 -9.27 10.93
CA GLU A 66 -4.89 -10.47 10.81
C GLU A 66 -4.21 -10.55 9.43
N ARG A 67 -4.89 -10.06 8.38
CA ARG A 67 -4.36 -10.05 7.00
C ARG A 67 -4.54 -8.67 6.37
N VAL A 68 -3.42 -8.10 5.91
CA VAL A 68 -3.34 -6.76 5.33
C VAL A 68 -2.80 -6.83 3.92
N LEU A 69 -3.34 -6.01 3.02
CA LEU A 69 -2.81 -5.81 1.67
C LEU A 69 -2.48 -4.32 1.46
N ASP A 70 -1.26 -4.03 1.02
CA ASP A 70 -0.83 -2.75 0.48
C ASP A 70 -0.76 -2.86 -1.06
N LEU A 71 -1.76 -2.33 -1.75
CA LEU A 71 -1.89 -2.40 -3.21
C LEU A 71 -1.30 -1.17 -3.89
N GLY A 72 -0.30 -1.37 -4.75
CA GLY A 72 0.52 -0.30 -5.32
C GLY A 72 1.50 0.24 -4.28
N CYS A 73 2.24 -0.65 -3.63
CA CYS A 73 3.00 -0.36 -2.41
C CYS A 73 4.19 0.60 -2.61
N GLY A 74 4.66 0.80 -3.85
CA GLY A 74 5.87 1.58 -4.10
C GLY A 74 7.07 1.03 -3.33
N CYS A 75 7.79 1.87 -2.59
CA CYS A 75 8.91 1.44 -1.74
C CYS A 75 8.48 0.85 -0.38
N GLY A 76 7.19 0.61 -0.16
CA GLY A 76 6.66 -0.15 0.96
C GLY A 76 6.26 0.66 2.20
N VAL A 77 6.16 2.00 2.10
CA VAL A 77 5.92 2.86 3.28
C VAL A 77 4.66 2.46 4.05
N ILE A 78 3.54 2.24 3.35
CA ILE A 78 2.25 1.90 3.98
C ILE A 78 2.33 0.53 4.63
N GLY A 79 2.69 -0.49 3.86
CA GLY A 79 2.71 -1.87 4.35
C GLY A 79 3.71 -2.09 5.48
N ILE A 80 4.90 -1.49 5.40
CA ILE A 80 5.93 -1.59 6.47
C ILE A 80 5.47 -0.90 7.75
N ALA A 81 4.84 0.27 7.65
CA ALA A 81 4.29 0.94 8.82
C ALA A 81 3.21 0.10 9.51
N LEU A 82 2.35 -0.56 8.73
CA LEU A 82 1.31 -1.45 9.27
C LEU A 82 1.87 -2.74 9.84
N ALA A 83 2.86 -3.35 9.21
CA ALA A 83 3.53 -4.54 9.71
C ALA A 83 4.18 -4.30 11.09
N ARG A 84 4.80 -3.14 11.26
CA ARG A 84 5.37 -2.73 12.54
C ARG A 84 4.30 -2.37 13.59
N GLN A 85 3.14 -1.87 13.16
CA GLN A 85 2.01 -1.57 14.05
C GLN A 85 1.24 -2.84 14.45
N TYR A 86 1.19 -3.84 13.57
CA TYR A 86 0.47 -5.11 13.77
C TYR A 86 1.40 -6.30 13.54
N PRO A 87 2.31 -6.60 14.48
CA PRO A 87 3.35 -7.61 14.28
C PRO A 87 2.81 -9.04 14.09
N GLU A 88 1.60 -9.31 14.54
CA GLU A 88 0.94 -10.62 14.37
C GLU A 88 0.18 -10.75 13.03
N ALA A 89 0.05 -9.65 12.27
CA ALA A 89 -0.64 -9.67 10.99
C ALA A 89 0.24 -10.24 9.87
N GLU A 90 -0.35 -10.95 8.92
CA GLU A 90 0.26 -11.23 7.62
C GLU A 90 0.09 -10.02 6.72
N VAL A 91 1.19 -9.39 6.29
CA VAL A 91 1.13 -8.19 5.45
C VAL A 91 1.67 -8.50 4.05
N VAL A 92 0.84 -8.29 3.04
CA VAL A 92 1.19 -8.47 1.63
C VAL A 92 1.35 -7.11 0.97
N LEU A 93 2.48 -6.90 0.30
CA LEU A 93 2.77 -5.72 -0.50
C LEU A 93 2.85 -6.10 -1.97
N ALA A 94 2.12 -5.41 -2.83
CA ALA A 94 2.10 -5.68 -4.26
C ALA A 94 2.32 -4.40 -5.08
N ASP A 95 3.18 -4.48 -6.09
CA ASP A 95 3.38 -3.40 -7.07
C ASP A 95 3.70 -3.98 -8.44
N VAL A 96 3.32 -3.27 -9.50
CA VAL A 96 3.65 -3.64 -10.88
C VAL A 96 5.11 -3.32 -11.22
N ASN A 97 5.70 -2.34 -10.55
CA ASN A 97 7.07 -1.92 -10.77
C ASN A 97 8.04 -2.81 -9.97
N LEU A 98 8.76 -3.69 -10.65
CA LEU A 98 9.72 -4.61 -10.01
C LEU A 98 10.86 -3.91 -9.27
N LEU A 99 11.22 -2.69 -9.66
CA LEU A 99 12.17 -1.89 -8.90
C LEU A 99 11.56 -1.46 -7.55
N ALA A 100 10.30 -1.04 -7.54
CA ALA A 100 9.57 -0.74 -6.30
C ALA A 100 9.48 -1.97 -5.39
N VAL A 101 9.16 -3.15 -5.94
CA VAL A 101 9.16 -4.43 -5.21
C VAL A 101 10.51 -4.73 -4.56
N ARG A 102 11.61 -4.51 -5.29
CA ARG A 102 12.97 -4.69 -4.76
C ARG A 102 13.24 -3.76 -3.58
N TYR A 103 12.90 -2.47 -3.72
CA TYR A 103 13.07 -1.50 -2.65
C TYR A 103 12.15 -1.77 -1.46
N ALA A 104 10.91 -2.19 -1.69
CA ALA A 104 10.00 -2.55 -0.61
C ALA A 104 10.52 -3.74 0.22
N ARG A 105 11.11 -4.76 -0.40
CA ARG A 105 11.76 -5.89 0.30
C ARG A 105 12.95 -5.42 1.15
N HIS A 106 13.82 -4.61 0.55
CA HIS A 106 14.97 -4.04 1.26
C HIS A 106 14.52 -3.18 2.45
N ASN A 107 13.54 -2.31 2.24
CA ASN A 107 13.00 -1.43 3.28
C ASN A 107 12.27 -2.20 4.39
N ALA A 108 11.62 -3.33 4.07
CA ALA A 108 11.04 -4.21 5.09
C ALA A 108 12.13 -4.75 6.03
N ALA A 109 13.20 -5.28 5.47
CA ALA A 109 14.36 -5.75 6.26
C ALA A 109 15.02 -4.60 7.04
N LEU A 110 15.23 -3.44 6.42
CA LEU A 110 15.81 -2.24 7.05
C LEU A 110 15.01 -1.79 8.28
N ASN A 111 13.69 -2.00 8.28
CA ASN A 111 12.81 -1.63 9.38
C ASN A 111 12.45 -2.80 10.32
N GLY A 112 13.02 -3.98 10.13
CA GLY A 112 12.73 -5.18 10.96
C GLY A 112 11.26 -5.58 10.88
N ALA A 113 10.67 -5.55 9.68
CA ALA A 113 9.29 -5.96 9.43
C ALA A 113 9.31 -7.36 8.79
N ASP A 114 9.33 -8.41 9.64
CA ASP A 114 9.54 -9.79 9.21
C ASP A 114 8.23 -10.49 8.80
N ASN A 115 7.08 -9.90 9.10
CA ASN A 115 5.74 -10.41 8.78
C ASN A 115 5.22 -9.93 7.41
N ILE A 116 6.14 -9.62 6.48
CA ILE A 116 5.83 -9.05 5.16
C ILE A 116 6.15 -10.04 4.04
N THR A 117 5.23 -10.16 3.09
CA THR A 117 5.47 -10.75 1.76
C THR A 117 5.39 -9.65 0.71
N VAL A 118 6.44 -9.48 -0.10
CA VAL A 118 6.46 -8.50 -1.19
C VAL A 118 6.51 -9.20 -2.54
N LEU A 119 5.63 -8.83 -3.47
CA LEU A 119 5.53 -9.46 -4.79
C LEU A 119 5.27 -8.46 -5.91
N GLY A 120 5.71 -8.82 -7.13
CA GLY A 120 5.34 -8.12 -8.36
C GLY A 120 3.97 -8.60 -8.83
N SER A 121 3.05 -7.67 -9.13
CA SER A 121 1.71 -8.01 -9.62
C SER A 121 1.13 -6.89 -10.46
N VAL A 122 0.48 -7.24 -11.56
CA VAL A 122 -0.41 -6.30 -12.24
C VAL A 122 -1.74 -6.32 -11.50
N GLY A 123 -2.06 -5.21 -10.83
CA GLY A 123 -3.23 -5.18 -9.95
C GLY A 123 -3.22 -6.34 -8.94
N LEU A 124 -4.26 -7.15 -8.96
CA LEU A 124 -4.47 -8.29 -8.04
C LEU A 124 -4.14 -9.67 -8.63
N GLU A 125 -3.54 -9.74 -9.84
CA GLU A 125 -3.37 -11.00 -10.56
C GLU A 125 -2.55 -12.05 -9.79
N LEU A 126 -1.43 -11.63 -9.19
CA LEU A 126 -0.52 -12.50 -8.44
C LEU A 126 -0.65 -12.32 -6.91
N VAL A 127 -1.52 -11.40 -6.47
CA VAL A 127 -1.80 -11.23 -5.04
C VAL A 127 -2.48 -12.49 -4.50
N PRO A 128 -2.01 -13.08 -3.39
CA PRO A 128 -2.65 -14.23 -2.77
C PRO A 128 -4.15 -14.01 -2.58
N PRO A 129 -4.98 -15.02 -2.82
CA PRO A 129 -6.41 -14.88 -2.64
C PRO A 129 -6.73 -14.48 -1.19
N GLY A 130 -7.75 -13.61 -1.04
CA GLY A 130 -8.21 -13.20 0.28
C GLY A 130 -8.77 -14.36 1.11
N PRO A 131 -9.53 -14.09 2.13
CA PRO A 131 -10.01 -12.75 2.48
C PRO A 131 -8.97 -11.91 3.27
N TYR A 132 -8.97 -10.60 3.02
CA TYR A 132 -8.21 -9.63 3.79
C TYR A 132 -9.10 -8.88 4.79
N ASP A 133 -8.54 -8.52 5.94
CA ASP A 133 -9.20 -7.67 6.94
C ASP A 133 -9.14 -6.21 6.57
N LEU A 134 -7.97 -5.82 6.07
CA LEU A 134 -7.62 -4.45 5.78
C LEU A 134 -6.86 -4.38 4.46
N ILE A 135 -7.33 -3.55 3.55
CA ILE A 135 -6.63 -3.23 2.31
C ILE A 135 -6.32 -1.74 2.32
N LEU A 136 -5.13 -1.36 1.84
CA LEU A 136 -4.75 0.04 1.66
C LEU A 136 -4.22 0.27 0.25
N SER A 137 -4.34 1.53 -0.21
CA SER A 137 -3.72 1.98 -1.45
C SER A 137 -3.56 3.51 -1.48
N ASN A 138 -2.43 3.98 -1.96
CA ASN A 138 -2.31 5.33 -2.49
C ASN A 138 -2.54 5.22 -4.00
N ILE A 139 -3.77 5.52 -4.44
CA ILE A 139 -4.20 5.20 -5.81
C ILE A 139 -3.47 6.08 -6.85
N PRO A 140 -2.80 5.48 -7.85
CA PRO A 140 -2.10 6.22 -8.88
C PRO A 140 -3.10 6.99 -9.78
N ALA A 141 -2.94 8.32 -9.87
CA ALA A 141 -3.91 9.17 -10.56
C ALA A 141 -3.84 9.13 -12.11
N LYS A 142 -2.78 8.55 -12.68
CA LYS A 142 -2.49 8.67 -14.13
C LYS A 142 -2.67 7.37 -14.91
N ILE A 143 -3.46 6.43 -14.41
CA ILE A 143 -3.71 5.13 -15.06
C ILE A 143 -5.05 5.08 -15.80
N GLY A 144 -5.85 6.15 -15.73
CA GLY A 144 -7.16 6.26 -16.35
C GLY A 144 -8.31 5.83 -15.44
N ASP A 145 -9.47 6.45 -15.63
CA ASP A 145 -10.64 6.30 -14.76
C ASP A 145 -11.13 4.83 -14.70
N LEU A 146 -11.12 4.13 -15.84
CA LEU A 146 -11.57 2.74 -15.89
C LEU A 146 -10.68 1.82 -15.08
N ALA A 147 -9.37 1.95 -15.20
CA ALA A 147 -8.41 1.13 -14.42
C ALA A 147 -8.51 1.46 -12.92
N ILE A 148 -8.68 2.75 -12.56
CA ILE A 148 -8.92 3.14 -11.17
C ILE A 148 -10.18 2.50 -10.62
N GLU A 149 -11.29 2.56 -11.36
CA GLU A 149 -12.56 1.97 -10.96
C GLU A 149 -12.44 0.45 -10.79
N GLN A 150 -11.93 -0.26 -11.78
CA GLN A 150 -11.92 -1.72 -11.81
C GLN A 150 -10.83 -2.33 -10.92
N GLU A 151 -9.59 -1.85 -11.04
CA GLU A 151 -8.44 -2.49 -10.39
C GLU A 151 -8.18 -1.96 -8.97
N PHE A 152 -8.47 -0.66 -8.73
CA PHE A 152 -8.16 -0.01 -7.45
C PHE A 152 -9.37 0.28 -6.57
N VAL A 153 -10.62 0.18 -7.09
CA VAL A 153 -11.80 0.34 -6.23
C VAL A 153 -12.59 -0.95 -6.12
N LEU A 154 -13.02 -1.56 -7.23
CA LEU A 154 -13.89 -2.73 -7.19
C LEU A 154 -13.11 -4.01 -6.88
N GLY A 155 -12.00 -4.26 -7.55
CA GLY A 155 -11.19 -5.47 -7.36
C GLY A 155 -10.79 -5.73 -5.91
N PRO A 156 -10.27 -4.73 -5.15
CA PRO A 156 -9.96 -4.90 -3.73
C PRO A 156 -11.14 -5.34 -2.87
N LEU A 157 -12.36 -4.89 -3.19
CA LEU A 157 -13.56 -5.25 -2.43
C LEU A 157 -13.90 -6.73 -2.53
N GLU A 158 -13.58 -7.38 -3.65
CA GLU A 158 -13.77 -8.82 -3.81
C GLU A 158 -12.85 -9.61 -2.87
N ARG A 159 -11.68 -9.06 -2.55
CA ARG A 159 -10.67 -9.66 -1.68
C ARG A 159 -10.89 -9.39 -0.18
N LEU A 160 -11.78 -8.47 0.18
CA LEU A 160 -12.13 -8.21 1.58
C LEU A 160 -13.04 -9.29 2.14
N ARG A 161 -12.87 -9.62 3.42
CA ARG A 161 -13.87 -10.40 4.17
C ARG A 161 -15.11 -9.56 4.49
N PRO A 162 -16.24 -10.17 4.86
CA PRO A 162 -17.34 -9.46 5.50
C PRO A 162 -16.86 -8.71 6.74
N GLY A 163 -17.22 -7.42 6.87
CA GLY A 163 -16.75 -6.53 7.93
C GLY A 163 -15.31 -6.04 7.76
N GLY A 164 -14.62 -6.39 6.68
CA GLY A 164 -13.32 -5.84 6.32
C GLY A 164 -13.40 -4.41 5.79
N GLU A 165 -12.26 -3.72 5.80
CA GLU A 165 -12.19 -2.31 5.41
C GLU A 165 -11.14 -2.09 4.32
N TYR A 166 -11.49 -1.28 3.34
CA TYR A 166 -10.56 -0.74 2.35
C TYR A 166 -10.37 0.75 2.58
N TRP A 167 -9.14 1.16 2.86
CA TRP A 167 -8.74 2.54 3.05
C TRP A 167 -7.83 2.98 1.93
N PHE A 168 -8.13 4.07 1.28
CA PHE A 168 -7.30 4.57 0.20
C PHE A 168 -7.25 6.09 0.18
N VAL A 169 -6.20 6.62 -0.42
CA VAL A 169 -6.01 8.04 -0.63
C VAL A 169 -5.93 8.33 -2.12
N VAL A 170 -6.48 9.47 -2.51
CA VAL A 170 -6.42 9.98 -3.88
C VAL A 170 -6.10 11.46 -3.89
N VAL A 171 -5.45 11.91 -4.96
CA VAL A 171 -5.29 13.35 -5.24
C VAL A 171 -6.62 13.99 -5.66
N SER A 172 -6.75 15.29 -5.46
CA SER A 172 -7.96 16.06 -5.78
C SER A 172 -8.40 15.94 -7.24
N GLY A 173 -7.49 15.63 -8.16
CA GLY A 173 -7.82 15.37 -9.56
C GLY A 173 -8.80 14.21 -9.78
N LEU A 174 -8.93 13.29 -8.81
CA LEU A 174 -9.87 12.17 -8.86
C LEU A 174 -11.22 12.44 -8.16
N ASN A 175 -11.44 13.67 -7.68
CA ASN A 175 -12.71 14.04 -7.05
C ASN A 175 -13.92 14.04 -8.02
N HIS A 176 -13.67 14.01 -9.32
CA HIS A 176 -14.73 13.82 -10.32
C HIS A 176 -15.21 12.36 -10.40
N LEU A 177 -14.36 11.41 -10.07
CA LEU A 177 -14.61 9.96 -10.20
C LEU A 177 -15.04 9.33 -8.87
N ILE A 178 -14.19 9.36 -7.84
CA ILE A 178 -14.35 8.55 -6.62
C ILE A 178 -15.71 8.73 -5.93
N PRO A 179 -16.23 9.96 -5.69
CA PRO A 179 -17.52 10.12 -5.03
C PRO A 179 -18.72 9.53 -5.79
N ARG A 180 -18.57 9.37 -7.12
CA ARG A 180 -19.64 8.80 -7.96
C ARG A 180 -19.71 7.28 -7.90
N LEU A 181 -18.59 6.63 -7.54
CA LEU A 181 -18.53 5.15 -7.46
C LEU A 181 -19.37 4.61 -6.31
N GLY A 182 -19.50 5.35 -5.21
CA GLY A 182 -20.35 4.97 -4.07
C GLY A 182 -21.80 4.65 -4.50
N PRO A 183 -22.54 5.64 -5.02
CA PRO A 183 -23.92 5.41 -5.51
C PRO A 183 -23.99 4.46 -6.69
N ARG A 184 -23.04 4.53 -7.65
CA ARG A 184 -23.04 3.71 -8.87
C ARG A 184 -22.95 2.22 -8.56
N HIS A 185 -22.17 1.84 -7.55
CA HIS A 185 -21.92 0.43 -7.18
C HIS A 185 -22.49 0.05 -5.81
N ASN A 186 -23.36 0.90 -5.24
CA ASN A 186 -23.94 0.69 -3.90
C ASN A 186 -22.87 0.42 -2.82
N LEU A 187 -21.76 1.18 -2.85
CA LEU A 187 -20.66 1.04 -1.90
C LEU A 187 -20.88 1.92 -0.67
N ARG A 188 -20.51 1.39 0.50
CA ARG A 188 -20.43 2.18 1.75
C ARG A 188 -19.16 3.03 1.76
N LEU A 189 -19.05 3.95 0.79
CA LEU A 189 -17.91 4.86 0.62
C LEU A 189 -18.06 6.08 1.54
N THR A 190 -17.06 6.31 2.37
CA THR A 190 -17.01 7.45 3.29
C THR A 190 -15.73 8.25 3.07
N ALA A 191 -15.84 9.56 2.86
CA ALA A 191 -14.69 10.47 2.90
C ALA A 191 -14.32 10.73 4.37
N ILE A 192 -13.11 10.37 4.76
CA ILE A 192 -12.64 10.41 6.14
C ILE A 192 -11.93 11.74 6.43
N LYS A 193 -10.98 12.11 5.57
CA LYS A 193 -10.17 13.32 5.77
C LYS A 193 -9.69 13.89 4.44
N LYS A 194 -9.65 15.22 4.37
CA LYS A 194 -9.12 15.96 3.23
C LYS A 194 -8.05 16.93 3.70
N ARG A 195 -6.86 16.89 3.07
CA ARG A 195 -5.75 17.79 3.38
C ARG A 195 -4.77 17.84 2.21
N SER A 196 -4.12 19.01 2.00
CA SER A 196 -3.01 19.18 1.01
C SER A 196 -3.32 18.59 -0.37
N GLY A 197 -4.54 18.81 -0.88
CA GLY A 197 -4.91 18.29 -2.20
C GLY A 197 -5.16 16.77 -2.26
N HIS A 198 -5.25 16.10 -1.11
CA HIS A 198 -5.54 14.66 -1.00
C HIS A 198 -6.83 14.41 -0.22
N THR A 199 -7.52 13.31 -0.53
CA THR A 199 -8.69 12.85 0.22
C THR A 199 -8.52 11.36 0.56
N VAL A 200 -8.66 11.04 1.83
CA VAL A 200 -8.72 9.66 2.32
C VAL A 200 -10.16 9.19 2.32
N TYR A 201 -10.39 8.05 1.73
CA TYR A 201 -11.67 7.35 1.71
C TYR A 201 -11.59 6.02 2.42
N ARG A 202 -12.74 5.56 2.91
CA ARG A 202 -12.92 4.22 3.43
C ARG A 202 -14.16 3.59 2.79
N ILE A 203 -14.04 2.32 2.41
CA ILE A 203 -15.16 1.43 2.08
C ILE A 203 -15.18 0.31 3.08
N SER A 204 -16.35 0.05 3.68
CA SER A 204 -16.56 -1.10 4.58
C SER A 204 -17.41 -2.12 3.86
N LYS A 205 -16.93 -3.38 3.81
CA LYS A 205 -17.70 -4.49 3.24
C LYS A 205 -18.77 -4.92 4.26
N PRO A 206 -20.05 -5.03 3.85
CA PRO A 206 -21.13 -5.47 4.74
C PRO A 206 -20.91 -6.88 5.28
#